data_f1dda239bd50c160ef4f48d2e5d0e590
#
_entry.id   f1dda239bd50c160ef4f48d2e5d0e590
#
_cell.length_a   1.000
_cell.length_b   1.000
_cell.length_c   1.000
_cell.angle_alpha   90.00
_cell.angle_beta   90.00
_cell.angle_gamma   90.00
#
_symmetry.space_group_name_H-M   'P 1'
#
loop_
_entity.id
_entity.type
_entity.pdbx_description
1 polymer ?
#
loop_
_entity_poly.entity_id
_entity_poly.type
_entity_poly.pdbx_seq_one_letter_code
_entity_poly.pdbx_strand_id
1 'polypeptide(L)'
;MIISRIAIHQPVGLLHILTDAGLEGRCTGVAATVAGADVAEAASILIDANPVNRERIWLTFNEADGSVPADLRACIDVALWDLTARIAGRPVHRHVNGFRNRIPVCRRSERNSAEEIVEEAQEAQGAGFRGYKFDALLDEESLINLIRDVRGAVGPEFCLLLDGRARWILDQAIRIGRALDAADFFCFDRPRPDNDMSGGRQLAAEIDTPTSTGVSSPMEAAQVMAAQAADHVRTSVTRAGGMTDVLKAARCAEAFGAYCHLDGLGLCDGFAHLHLAGAIRNAPFLEVVADTSSSPFIENPLQICDGYIEVPDVPGLGMEIDMGAVNEHTTELIES
;
A
#
# COMPACT_ATOMS: atom_id res chain seq x y z
N MET A 1 29.38 10.99 0.74
CA MET A 1 28.11 11.11 1.50
C MET A 1 27.78 9.73 2.03
N ILE A 2 27.72 9.62 3.34
CA ILE A 2 27.39 8.40 4.06
C ILE A 2 26.29 8.69 5.09
N ILE A 3 25.55 7.67 5.50
CA ILE A 3 24.60 7.75 6.59
C ILE A 3 25.39 7.91 7.90
N SER A 4 25.07 8.91 8.71
CA SER A 4 25.77 9.24 9.94
C SER A 4 24.93 9.02 11.19
N ARG A 5 23.58 8.99 11.06
CA ARG A 5 22.67 8.80 12.20
C ARG A 5 21.32 8.26 11.73
N ILE A 6 20.70 7.45 12.59
CA ILE A 6 19.29 7.09 12.57
C ILE A 6 18.65 7.52 13.88
N ALA A 7 17.45 8.08 13.85
CA ALA A 7 16.71 8.51 15.03
C ALA A 7 15.21 8.25 14.86
N ILE A 8 14.54 7.89 15.96
CA ILE A 8 13.10 7.65 16.01
C ILE A 8 12.49 8.44 17.17
N HIS A 9 11.51 9.27 16.88
CA HIS A 9 10.69 10.00 17.86
C HIS A 9 9.50 9.15 18.30
N GLN A 10 9.51 8.66 19.54
CA GLN A 10 8.41 7.88 20.11
C GLN A 10 7.60 8.75 21.12
N PRO A 11 6.26 8.58 21.20
CA PRO A 11 5.39 7.65 20.44
C PRO A 11 4.90 8.20 19.09
N VAL A 12 5.45 9.33 18.62
CA VAL A 12 5.08 9.98 17.35
C VAL A 12 5.25 9.06 16.14
N GLY A 13 6.23 8.14 16.21
CA GLY A 13 6.53 7.20 15.14
C GLY A 13 7.23 7.82 13.94
N LEU A 14 8.00 8.91 14.15
CA LEU A 14 8.79 9.56 13.09
C LEU A 14 10.22 9.03 13.11
N LEU A 15 10.65 8.45 12.00
CA LEU A 15 12.01 8.02 11.74
C LEU A 15 12.75 9.02 10.86
N HIS A 16 13.99 9.33 11.24
CA HIS A 16 14.95 10.12 10.46
C HIS A 16 16.20 9.33 10.15
N ILE A 17 16.67 9.43 8.91
CA ILE A 17 18.00 8.97 8.47
C ILE A 17 18.78 10.20 8.02
N LEU A 18 19.89 10.50 8.69
CA LEU A 18 20.73 11.67 8.41
C LEU A 18 22.05 11.25 7.78
N THR A 19 22.59 12.13 6.94
CA THR A 19 23.90 11.97 6.31
C THR A 19 24.94 12.94 6.88
N ASP A 20 26.20 12.62 6.67
CA ASP A 20 27.36 13.50 6.97
C ASP A 20 27.32 14.83 6.20
N ALA A 21 26.53 14.93 5.14
CA ALA A 21 26.29 16.14 4.36
C ALA A 21 25.08 16.99 4.84
N GLY A 22 24.43 16.59 5.95
CA GLY A 22 23.28 17.29 6.51
C GLY A 22 21.95 17.08 5.77
N LEU A 23 21.89 16.14 4.83
CA LEU A 23 20.64 15.73 4.17
C LEU A 23 19.95 14.64 4.98
N GLU A 24 18.63 14.67 4.98
CA GLU A 24 17.82 13.71 5.71
C GLU A 24 16.69 13.11 4.88
N GLY A 25 16.34 11.88 5.21
CA GLY A 25 15.14 11.21 4.76
C GLY A 25 14.24 10.85 5.94
N ARG A 26 12.93 10.86 5.73
CA ARG A 26 11.94 10.73 6.79
C ARG A 26 10.87 9.69 6.45
N CYS A 27 10.38 9.01 7.50
CA CYS A 27 9.20 8.14 7.42
C CYS A 27 8.37 8.27 8.69
N THR A 28 7.04 8.41 8.56
CA THR A 28 6.09 8.32 9.67
C THR A 28 5.42 6.94 9.70
N GLY A 29 4.90 6.55 10.87
CA GLY A 29 4.20 5.28 11.06
C GLY A 29 5.08 4.16 11.65
N VAL A 30 6.22 4.51 12.25
CA VAL A 30 7.03 3.54 13.00
C VAL A 30 6.26 3.06 14.22
N ALA A 31 6.17 1.75 14.39
CA ALA A 31 5.45 1.16 15.50
C ALA A 31 6.05 1.55 16.86
N ALA A 32 5.20 1.83 17.84
CA ALA A 32 5.64 2.16 19.21
C ALA A 32 6.35 1.00 19.92
N THR A 33 6.28 -0.21 19.37
CA THR A 33 6.95 -1.41 19.90
C THR A 33 8.41 -1.53 19.50
N VAL A 34 8.91 -0.67 18.59
CA VAL A 34 10.32 -0.67 18.17
C VAL A 34 11.19 -0.25 19.34
N ALA A 35 12.13 -1.10 19.70
CA ALA A 35 13.04 -0.90 20.84
C ALA A 35 14.39 -0.34 20.39
N GLY A 36 15.14 0.23 21.34
CA GLY A 36 16.51 0.71 21.08
C GLY A 36 17.45 -0.35 20.52
N ALA A 37 17.27 -1.63 20.90
CA ALA A 37 18.05 -2.74 20.36
C ALA A 37 17.80 -2.93 18.85
N ASP A 38 16.55 -2.78 18.38
CA ASP A 38 16.19 -2.90 16.96
C ASP A 38 16.83 -1.77 16.14
N VAL A 39 16.85 -0.56 16.73
CA VAL A 39 17.48 0.61 16.10
C VAL A 39 19.00 0.44 16.04
N ALA A 40 19.63 -0.08 17.11
CA ALA A 40 21.06 -0.36 17.12
C ALA A 40 21.46 -1.42 16.07
N GLU A 41 20.64 -2.46 15.91
CA GLU A 41 20.85 -3.47 14.87
C GLU A 41 20.73 -2.87 13.46
N ALA A 42 19.67 -2.08 13.21
CA ALA A 42 19.52 -1.37 11.96
C ALA A 42 20.67 -0.41 11.67
N ALA A 43 21.17 0.30 12.70
CA ALA A 43 22.30 1.21 12.60
C ALA A 43 23.59 0.49 12.20
N SER A 44 23.80 -0.74 12.66
CA SER A 44 24.98 -1.55 12.29
C SER A 44 25.07 -1.80 10.78
N ILE A 45 23.92 -1.80 10.08
CA ILE A 45 23.83 -1.96 8.63
C ILE A 45 23.91 -0.61 7.90
N LEU A 46 23.35 0.44 8.51
CA LEU A 46 23.15 1.74 7.86
C LEU A 46 24.31 2.71 8.02
N ILE A 47 24.92 2.77 9.22
CA ILE A 47 25.99 3.74 9.49
C ILE A 47 27.18 3.48 8.56
N ASP A 48 27.77 4.55 8.05
CA ASP A 48 28.81 4.57 7.02
C ASP A 48 28.38 4.04 5.63
N ALA A 49 27.15 3.54 5.46
CA ALA A 49 26.65 3.14 4.15
C ALA A 49 26.36 4.36 3.26
N ASN A 50 26.59 4.22 1.96
CA ASN A 50 26.16 5.20 0.98
C ASN A 50 24.64 5.01 0.71
N PRO A 51 23.78 6.00 1.03
CA PRO A 51 22.33 5.87 0.90
C PRO A 51 21.87 5.62 -0.56
N VAL A 52 22.68 5.99 -1.54
CA VAL A 52 22.34 5.77 -2.98
C VAL A 52 22.42 4.29 -3.34
N ASN A 53 23.15 3.48 -2.60
CA ASN A 53 23.28 2.04 -2.82
C ASN A 53 22.11 1.25 -2.20
N ARG A 54 20.86 1.69 -2.41
CA ARG A 54 19.66 1.10 -1.79
C ARG A 54 19.52 -0.40 -2.01
N GLU A 55 19.78 -0.89 -3.23
CA GLU A 55 19.73 -2.33 -3.52
C GLU A 55 20.67 -3.15 -2.64
N ARG A 56 21.86 -2.61 -2.37
CA ARG A 56 22.84 -3.26 -1.48
C ARG A 56 22.33 -3.24 -0.04
N ILE A 57 21.84 -2.09 0.43
CA ILE A 57 21.26 -1.97 1.78
C ILE A 57 20.08 -2.92 1.94
N TRP A 58 19.16 -2.95 0.97
CA TRP A 58 18.02 -3.87 0.93
C TRP A 58 18.47 -5.33 0.99
N LEU A 59 19.49 -5.71 0.23
CA LEU A 59 20.04 -7.07 0.25
C LEU A 59 20.62 -7.42 1.61
N THR A 60 21.40 -6.51 2.21
CA THR A 60 21.99 -6.72 3.53
C THR A 60 20.92 -6.92 4.62
N PHE A 61 19.82 -6.14 4.59
CA PHE A 61 18.69 -6.35 5.50
C PHE A 61 18.01 -7.71 5.32
N ASN A 62 17.88 -8.20 4.08
CA ASN A 62 17.30 -9.51 3.81
C ASN A 62 18.22 -10.68 4.20
N GLU A 63 19.54 -10.49 4.12
CA GLU A 63 20.54 -11.48 4.55
C GLU A 63 20.73 -11.52 6.07
N ALA A 64 20.35 -10.46 6.79
CA ALA A 64 20.43 -10.35 8.25
C ALA A 64 19.38 -11.21 9.01
N ASP A 65 18.67 -12.09 8.29
CA ASP A 65 17.79 -13.17 8.79
C ASP A 65 16.79 -12.74 9.88
N GLY A 66 16.16 -11.59 9.69
CA GLY A 66 15.08 -11.11 10.56
C GLY A 66 15.55 -10.46 11.88
N SER A 67 16.83 -10.13 12.01
CA SER A 67 17.36 -9.40 13.18
C SER A 67 16.71 -8.04 13.39
N VAL A 68 16.29 -7.38 12.30
CA VAL A 68 15.53 -6.12 12.33
C VAL A 68 14.04 -6.39 12.01
N PRO A 69 13.10 -5.91 12.84
CA PRO A 69 11.66 -6.08 12.61
C PRO A 69 11.22 -5.60 11.22
N ALA A 70 10.28 -6.32 10.59
CA ALA A 70 9.87 -6.07 9.21
C ALA A 70 9.24 -4.67 9.02
N ASP A 71 8.48 -4.19 10.00
CA ASP A 71 7.88 -2.86 10.01
C ASP A 71 8.94 -1.75 10.12
N LEU A 72 9.98 -1.92 10.94
CA LEU A 72 11.09 -1.00 10.99
C LEU A 72 11.88 -0.97 9.68
N ARG A 73 12.13 -2.14 9.07
CA ARG A 73 12.77 -2.23 7.75
C ARG A 73 11.97 -1.47 6.67
N ALA A 74 10.65 -1.62 6.69
CA ALA A 74 9.77 -0.90 5.77
C ALA A 74 9.90 0.62 5.92
N CYS A 75 9.92 1.13 7.17
CA CYS A 75 10.11 2.55 7.46
C CYS A 75 11.49 3.06 7.02
N ILE A 76 12.54 2.27 7.25
CA ILE A 76 13.91 2.57 6.81
C ILE A 76 13.98 2.66 5.29
N ASP A 77 13.41 1.70 4.59
CA ASP A 77 13.40 1.70 3.12
C ASP A 77 12.67 2.91 2.55
N VAL A 78 11.51 3.27 3.12
CA VAL A 78 10.76 4.49 2.73
C VAL A 78 11.60 5.75 2.98
N ALA A 79 12.25 5.87 4.15
CA ALA A 79 13.10 7.01 4.47
C ALA A 79 14.33 7.09 3.55
N LEU A 80 14.89 5.96 3.12
CA LEU A 80 15.99 5.91 2.14
C LEU A 80 15.51 6.35 0.75
N TRP A 81 14.29 6.02 0.35
CA TRP A 81 13.70 6.53 -0.88
C TRP A 81 13.49 8.05 -0.83
N ASP A 82 12.97 8.58 0.29
CA ASP A 82 12.83 10.02 0.51
C ASP A 82 14.19 10.72 0.42
N LEU A 83 15.19 10.23 1.19
CA LEU A 83 16.54 10.78 1.21
C LEU A 83 17.17 10.81 -0.18
N THR A 84 17.16 9.70 -0.89
CA THR A 84 17.83 9.60 -2.20
C THR A 84 17.14 10.41 -3.29
N ALA A 85 15.83 10.57 -3.21
CA ALA A 85 15.09 11.46 -4.10
C ALA A 85 15.40 12.94 -3.79
N ARG A 86 15.56 13.32 -2.51
CA ARG A 86 16.04 14.66 -2.09
C ARG A 86 17.46 14.93 -2.58
N ILE A 87 18.38 13.97 -2.44
CA ILE A 87 19.74 14.05 -3.00
C ILE A 87 19.71 14.31 -4.52
N ALA A 88 18.81 13.64 -5.22
CA ALA A 88 18.65 13.77 -6.66
C ALA A 88 17.88 15.05 -7.09
N GLY A 89 17.32 15.82 -6.15
CA GLY A 89 16.49 16.99 -6.41
C GLY A 89 15.19 16.65 -7.15
N ARG A 90 14.61 15.46 -6.93
CA ARG A 90 13.41 14.97 -7.62
C ARG A 90 12.39 14.38 -6.66
N PRO A 91 11.08 14.44 -6.97
CA PRO A 91 10.09 13.67 -6.23
C PRO A 91 10.33 12.16 -6.44
N VAL A 92 9.97 11.35 -5.42
CA VAL A 92 10.25 9.91 -5.43
C VAL A 92 9.68 9.22 -6.68
N HIS A 93 8.44 9.50 -7.08
CA HIS A 93 7.87 8.85 -8.27
C HIS A 93 8.68 9.11 -9.54
N ARG A 94 9.20 10.33 -9.74
CA ARG A 94 10.08 10.65 -10.88
C ARG A 94 11.49 10.10 -10.73
N HIS A 95 11.96 9.96 -9.49
CA HIS A 95 13.25 9.32 -9.21
C HIS A 95 13.22 7.82 -9.59
N VAL A 96 12.05 7.19 -9.54
CA VAL A 96 11.79 5.79 -9.97
C VAL A 96 11.41 5.68 -11.46
N ASN A 97 11.51 6.74 -12.26
CA ASN A 97 11.03 6.81 -13.65
C ASN A 97 9.50 6.77 -13.76
N GLY A 98 8.84 7.75 -13.14
CA GLY A 98 7.40 7.86 -12.99
C GLY A 98 6.58 7.72 -14.27
N PHE A 99 5.36 7.20 -14.09
CA PHE A 99 4.38 6.96 -15.14
C PHE A 99 3.32 8.07 -15.22
N ARG A 100 2.88 8.57 -14.05
CA ARG A 100 1.82 9.58 -13.94
C ARG A 100 1.98 10.41 -12.67
N ASN A 101 1.34 11.59 -12.62
CA ASN A 101 1.35 12.49 -11.48
C ASN A 101 -0.03 12.70 -10.85
N ARG A 102 -1.09 12.08 -11.40
CA ARG A 102 -2.46 12.17 -10.92
C ARG A 102 -3.03 10.75 -10.78
N ILE A 103 -3.35 10.37 -9.55
CA ILE A 103 -3.69 8.99 -9.19
C ILE A 103 -5.19 8.88 -8.97
N PRO A 104 -5.90 7.98 -9.69
CA PRO A 104 -7.30 7.73 -9.42
C PRO A 104 -7.49 7.08 -8.06
N VAL A 105 -8.57 7.45 -7.37
CA VAL A 105 -8.87 6.99 -6.02
C VAL A 105 -10.06 6.04 -6.02
N CYS A 106 -9.89 4.91 -5.33
CA CYS A 106 -10.94 3.99 -5.00
C CYS A 106 -11.35 4.20 -3.53
N ARG A 107 -12.62 4.53 -3.28
CA ARG A 107 -13.14 4.61 -1.91
C ARG A 107 -13.30 3.21 -1.35
N ARG A 108 -12.67 2.94 -0.22
CA ARG A 108 -12.89 1.70 0.54
C ARG A 108 -13.93 1.95 1.61
N SER A 109 -14.94 1.09 1.65
CA SER A 109 -15.98 1.12 2.66
C SER A 109 -15.48 0.60 4.01
N GLU A 110 -16.02 1.19 5.08
CA GLU A 110 -15.95 0.68 6.46
C GLU A 110 -17.34 0.34 6.99
N ARG A 111 -18.38 0.39 6.13
CA ARG A 111 -19.75 0.06 6.48
C ARG A 111 -19.95 -1.45 6.57
N ASN A 112 -20.92 -1.87 7.39
CA ASN A 112 -21.19 -3.29 7.60
C ASN A 112 -22.64 -3.69 7.28
N SER A 113 -23.59 -2.75 7.14
CA SER A 113 -24.95 -3.03 6.68
C SER A 113 -25.10 -2.89 5.18
N ALA A 114 -25.99 -3.67 4.57
CA ALA A 114 -26.22 -3.65 3.14
C ALA A 114 -26.71 -2.27 2.66
N GLU A 115 -27.64 -1.66 3.41
CA GLU A 115 -28.21 -0.36 3.11
C GLU A 115 -27.13 0.74 3.09
N GLU A 116 -26.31 0.80 4.15
CA GLU A 116 -25.23 1.79 4.23
C GLU A 116 -24.17 1.62 3.14
N ILE A 117 -23.86 0.38 2.72
CA ILE A 117 -22.92 0.10 1.64
C ILE A 117 -23.46 0.61 0.30
N VAL A 118 -24.76 0.39 0.03
CA VAL A 118 -25.42 0.88 -1.20
C VAL A 118 -25.45 2.41 -1.23
N GLU A 119 -25.81 3.06 -0.12
CA GLU A 119 -25.81 4.53 0.00
C GLU A 119 -24.41 5.10 -0.17
N GLU A 120 -23.41 4.54 0.49
CA GLU A 120 -22.03 4.98 0.38
C GLU A 120 -21.44 4.80 -1.02
N ALA A 121 -21.85 3.74 -1.76
CA ALA A 121 -21.43 3.54 -3.15
C ALA A 121 -21.96 4.67 -4.06
N GLN A 122 -23.21 5.12 -3.86
CA GLN A 122 -23.79 6.25 -4.60
C GLN A 122 -23.11 7.57 -4.22
N GLU A 123 -22.83 7.78 -2.93
CA GLU A 123 -22.06 8.95 -2.46
C GLU A 123 -20.66 8.99 -3.08
N ALA A 124 -19.95 7.86 -3.11
CA ALA A 124 -18.61 7.75 -3.70
C ALA A 124 -18.66 8.09 -5.20
N GLN A 125 -19.65 7.57 -5.93
CA GLN A 125 -19.85 7.91 -7.33
C GLN A 125 -20.15 9.40 -7.52
N GLY A 126 -21.05 9.96 -6.71
CA GLY A 126 -21.42 11.39 -6.75
C GLY A 126 -20.27 12.33 -6.40
N ALA A 127 -19.36 11.90 -5.52
CA ALA A 127 -18.13 12.61 -5.15
C ALA A 127 -17.00 12.45 -6.18
N GLY A 128 -17.23 11.72 -7.28
CA GLY A 128 -16.29 11.57 -8.39
C GLY A 128 -15.20 10.52 -8.18
N PHE A 129 -15.27 9.69 -7.15
CA PHE A 129 -14.35 8.56 -6.99
C PHE A 129 -14.34 7.68 -8.23
N ARG A 130 -13.21 7.03 -8.51
CA ARG A 130 -13.01 6.21 -9.72
C ARG A 130 -13.31 4.75 -9.50
N GLY A 131 -13.53 4.36 -8.25
CA GLY A 131 -13.96 3.03 -7.87
C GLY A 131 -14.49 3.02 -6.44
N TYR A 132 -15.20 1.96 -6.12
CA TYR A 132 -15.70 1.68 -4.79
C TYR A 132 -15.41 0.23 -4.43
N LYS A 133 -14.82 0.03 -3.26
CA LYS A 133 -14.50 -1.29 -2.71
C LYS A 133 -15.22 -1.47 -1.40
N PHE A 134 -15.92 -2.57 -1.27
CA PHE A 134 -16.57 -2.93 0.00
C PHE A 134 -16.25 -4.36 0.39
N ASP A 135 -16.45 -4.65 1.65
CA ASP A 135 -16.56 -5.97 2.23
C ASP A 135 -17.80 -5.99 3.12
N ALA A 136 -18.33 -7.16 3.40
CA ALA A 136 -19.42 -7.31 4.33
C ALA A 136 -19.30 -8.62 5.10
N LEU A 137 -19.55 -8.58 6.39
CA LEU A 137 -19.59 -9.77 7.24
C LEU A 137 -20.96 -10.45 7.14
N LEU A 138 -21.44 -10.63 5.91
CA LEU A 138 -22.71 -11.28 5.58
C LEU A 138 -22.50 -12.77 5.27
N ASP A 139 -23.58 -13.52 5.31
CA ASP A 139 -23.65 -14.85 4.73
C ASP A 139 -23.63 -14.76 3.19
N GLU A 140 -23.45 -15.90 2.53
CA GLU A 140 -23.29 -15.97 1.06
C GLU A 140 -24.50 -15.42 0.31
N GLU A 141 -25.73 -15.77 0.71
CA GLU A 141 -26.96 -15.37 0.03
C GLU A 141 -27.19 -13.86 0.14
N SER A 142 -27.03 -13.31 1.33
CA SER A 142 -27.13 -11.87 1.59
C SER A 142 -26.06 -11.08 0.85
N LEU A 143 -24.83 -11.60 0.74
CA LEU A 143 -23.75 -10.96 -0.02
C LEU A 143 -24.06 -10.95 -1.53
N ILE A 144 -24.59 -12.05 -2.09
CA ILE A 144 -24.98 -12.12 -3.51
C ILE A 144 -26.11 -11.11 -3.83
N ASN A 145 -27.04 -10.89 -2.92
CA ASN A 145 -28.07 -9.87 -3.07
C ASN A 145 -27.45 -8.47 -3.02
N LEU A 146 -26.58 -8.18 -2.04
CA LEU A 146 -25.88 -6.91 -1.94
C LEU A 146 -25.04 -6.57 -3.21
N ILE A 147 -24.36 -7.55 -3.81
CA ILE A 147 -23.63 -7.36 -5.09
C ILE A 147 -24.56 -6.79 -6.19
N ARG A 148 -25.77 -7.34 -6.32
CA ARG A 148 -26.75 -6.86 -7.30
C ARG A 148 -27.29 -5.47 -6.96
N ASP A 149 -27.57 -5.24 -5.67
CA ASP A 149 -28.13 -3.98 -5.18
C ASP A 149 -27.13 -2.82 -5.37
N VAL A 150 -25.85 -3.02 -5.02
CA VAL A 150 -24.80 -2.02 -5.24
C VAL A 150 -24.65 -1.72 -6.74
N ARG A 151 -24.56 -2.76 -7.59
CA ARG A 151 -24.47 -2.56 -9.05
C ARG A 151 -25.69 -1.84 -9.60
N GLY A 152 -26.89 -2.21 -9.15
CA GLY A 152 -28.14 -1.54 -9.53
C GLY A 152 -28.17 -0.06 -9.14
N ALA A 153 -27.61 0.29 -8.00
CA ALA A 153 -27.60 1.65 -7.46
C ALA A 153 -26.64 2.60 -8.21
N VAL A 154 -25.47 2.11 -8.64
CA VAL A 154 -24.44 2.94 -9.28
C VAL A 154 -24.36 2.81 -10.80
N GLY A 155 -25.13 1.88 -11.40
CA GLY A 155 -25.13 1.66 -12.85
C GLY A 155 -23.88 0.90 -13.37
N PRO A 156 -23.80 0.63 -14.69
CA PRO A 156 -22.81 -0.31 -15.24
C PRO A 156 -21.37 0.22 -15.32
N GLU A 157 -21.19 1.54 -15.39
CA GLU A 157 -19.89 2.15 -15.70
C GLU A 157 -19.00 2.37 -14.46
N PHE A 158 -19.58 2.28 -13.25
CA PHE A 158 -18.80 2.55 -12.03
C PHE A 158 -17.98 1.32 -11.61
N CYS A 159 -16.68 1.54 -11.36
CA CYS A 159 -15.77 0.46 -10.99
C CYS A 159 -16.06 -0.06 -9.58
N LEU A 160 -16.40 -1.34 -9.46
CA LEU A 160 -16.72 -2.00 -8.20
C LEU A 160 -15.73 -3.13 -7.89
N LEU A 161 -15.30 -3.19 -6.63
CA LEU A 161 -14.45 -4.26 -6.10
C LEU A 161 -15.10 -4.87 -4.87
N LEU A 162 -15.01 -6.20 -4.72
CA LEU A 162 -15.40 -6.90 -3.51
C LEU A 162 -14.17 -7.44 -2.79
N ASP A 163 -13.97 -7.09 -1.50
CA ASP A 163 -12.95 -7.72 -0.65
C ASP A 163 -13.52 -9.01 -0.02
N GLY A 164 -13.01 -10.14 -0.42
CA GLY A 164 -13.39 -11.44 0.13
C GLY A 164 -12.82 -11.72 1.52
N ARG A 165 -11.92 -10.89 2.03
CA ARG A 165 -11.29 -10.98 3.36
C ARG A 165 -10.58 -12.33 3.60
N ALA A 166 -10.19 -13.02 2.54
CA ALA A 166 -9.51 -14.33 2.58
C ALA A 166 -10.31 -15.43 3.32
N ARG A 167 -11.65 -15.38 3.35
CA ARG A 167 -12.47 -16.22 4.23
C ARG A 167 -13.29 -17.31 3.56
N TRP A 168 -13.49 -17.24 2.24
CA TRP A 168 -14.42 -18.13 1.56
C TRP A 168 -13.81 -19.50 1.25
N ILE A 169 -14.56 -20.58 1.44
CA ILE A 169 -14.20 -21.88 0.86
C ILE A 169 -14.44 -21.85 -0.65
N LEU A 170 -13.81 -22.77 -1.40
CA LEU A 170 -13.78 -22.70 -2.87
C LEU A 170 -15.18 -22.65 -3.49
N ASP A 171 -16.09 -23.56 -3.08
CA ASP A 171 -17.44 -23.61 -3.66
C ASP A 171 -18.25 -22.33 -3.42
N GLN A 172 -18.08 -21.70 -2.25
CA GLN A 172 -18.71 -20.41 -1.94
C GLN A 172 -18.10 -19.28 -2.78
N ALA A 173 -16.75 -19.25 -2.85
CA ALA A 173 -16.04 -18.26 -3.66
C ALA A 173 -16.46 -18.33 -5.14
N ILE A 174 -16.67 -19.53 -5.70
CA ILE A 174 -17.16 -19.71 -7.07
C ILE A 174 -18.59 -19.14 -7.22
N ARG A 175 -19.52 -19.43 -6.29
CA ARG A 175 -20.89 -18.89 -6.38
C ARG A 175 -20.93 -17.37 -6.26
N ILE A 176 -20.15 -16.81 -5.33
CA ILE A 176 -20.01 -15.35 -5.20
C ILE A 176 -19.37 -14.77 -6.46
N GLY A 177 -18.28 -15.37 -6.96
CA GLY A 177 -17.61 -14.94 -8.17
C GLY A 177 -18.53 -14.90 -9.39
N ARG A 178 -19.38 -15.91 -9.59
CA ARG A 178 -20.41 -15.89 -10.65
C ARG A 178 -21.45 -14.79 -10.49
N ALA A 179 -21.73 -14.37 -9.25
CA ALA A 179 -22.59 -13.20 -9.03
C ALA A 179 -21.85 -11.89 -9.37
N LEU A 180 -20.53 -11.82 -9.12
CA LEU A 180 -19.68 -10.71 -9.54
C LEU A 180 -19.54 -10.63 -11.06
N ASP A 181 -19.42 -11.78 -11.75
CA ASP A 181 -19.41 -11.86 -13.23
C ASP A 181 -20.70 -11.25 -13.81
N ALA A 182 -21.85 -11.67 -13.28
CA ALA A 182 -23.16 -11.17 -13.71
C ALA A 182 -23.37 -9.67 -13.43
N ALA A 183 -22.64 -9.13 -12.47
CA ALA A 183 -22.68 -7.72 -12.05
C ALA A 183 -21.50 -6.90 -12.59
N ASP A 184 -20.63 -7.46 -13.43
CA ASP A 184 -19.47 -6.80 -14.05
C ASP A 184 -18.58 -6.09 -13.03
N PHE A 185 -18.08 -6.84 -12.03
CA PHE A 185 -17.16 -6.31 -11.05
C PHE A 185 -15.73 -6.32 -11.61
N PHE A 186 -14.97 -5.30 -11.23
CA PHE A 186 -13.57 -5.13 -11.64
C PHE A 186 -12.63 -6.15 -11.01
N CYS A 187 -12.86 -6.52 -9.74
CA CYS A 187 -11.99 -7.45 -9.03
C CYS A 187 -12.70 -8.11 -7.84
N PHE A 188 -12.49 -9.40 -7.66
CA PHE A 188 -12.74 -10.13 -6.43
C PHE A 188 -11.45 -10.22 -5.63
N ASP A 189 -11.25 -9.27 -4.73
CA ASP A 189 -10.02 -9.12 -3.97
C ASP A 189 -9.95 -10.12 -2.81
N ARG A 190 -8.87 -10.88 -2.71
CA ARG A 190 -8.60 -11.88 -1.68
C ARG A 190 -9.81 -12.77 -1.33
N PRO A 191 -10.41 -13.46 -2.28
CA PRO A 191 -11.54 -14.35 -2.01
C PRO A 191 -11.17 -15.53 -1.11
N ARG A 192 -9.94 -16.02 -1.24
CA ARG A 192 -9.36 -17.18 -0.56
C ARG A 192 -8.17 -16.77 0.30
N PRO A 193 -7.73 -17.63 1.26
CA PRO A 193 -6.46 -17.41 1.97
C PRO A 193 -5.29 -17.19 0.99
N ASP A 194 -4.45 -16.20 1.29
CA ASP A 194 -3.35 -15.78 0.40
C ASP A 194 -2.36 -16.91 0.07
N ASN A 195 -2.23 -17.92 0.94
CA ASN A 195 -1.35 -19.09 0.76
C ASN A 195 -2.02 -20.27 0.03
N ASP A 196 -3.29 -20.15 -0.37
CA ASP A 196 -4.02 -21.22 -1.07
C ASP A 196 -3.86 -21.12 -2.59
N MET A 197 -2.67 -21.41 -3.07
CA MET A 197 -2.34 -21.40 -4.50
C MET A 197 -3.25 -22.32 -5.34
N SER A 198 -3.58 -23.50 -4.83
CA SER A 198 -4.41 -24.48 -5.54
C SER A 198 -5.85 -24.02 -5.66
N GLY A 199 -6.46 -23.58 -4.56
CA GLY A 199 -7.82 -23.07 -4.56
C GLY A 199 -7.97 -21.77 -5.33
N GLY A 200 -6.96 -20.88 -5.26
CA GLY A 200 -6.92 -19.65 -6.06
C GLY A 200 -6.92 -19.95 -7.56
N ARG A 201 -6.06 -20.87 -8.03
CA ARG A 201 -6.02 -21.30 -9.43
C ARG A 201 -7.34 -21.91 -9.91
N GLN A 202 -7.96 -22.75 -9.07
CA GLN A 202 -9.25 -23.36 -9.40
C GLN A 202 -10.34 -22.27 -9.51
N LEU A 203 -10.37 -21.33 -8.58
CA LEU A 203 -11.32 -20.22 -8.61
C LEU A 203 -11.15 -19.37 -9.88
N ALA A 204 -9.93 -18.94 -10.19
CA ALA A 204 -9.63 -18.13 -11.38
C ALA A 204 -10.00 -18.82 -12.71
N ALA A 205 -10.09 -20.16 -12.73
CA ALA A 205 -10.54 -20.92 -13.90
C ALA A 205 -12.07 -21.05 -14.01
N GLU A 206 -12.82 -20.73 -12.95
CA GLU A 206 -14.28 -20.94 -12.85
C GLU A 206 -15.11 -19.66 -12.93
N ILE A 207 -14.47 -18.49 -12.86
CA ILE A 207 -15.11 -17.17 -12.89
C ILE A 207 -14.40 -16.24 -13.88
N ASP A 208 -15.13 -15.27 -14.43
CA ASP A 208 -14.60 -14.27 -15.36
C ASP A 208 -14.07 -13.02 -14.63
N THR A 209 -14.62 -12.69 -13.44
CA THR A 209 -14.15 -11.57 -12.62
C THR A 209 -12.73 -11.80 -12.14
N PRO A 210 -11.77 -10.92 -12.46
CA PRO A 210 -10.39 -11.09 -12.05
C PRO A 210 -10.25 -11.21 -10.52
N THR A 211 -9.41 -12.13 -10.07
CA THR A 211 -9.10 -12.34 -8.65
C THR A 211 -7.79 -11.69 -8.27
N SER A 212 -7.65 -11.31 -6.99
CA SER A 212 -6.36 -10.91 -6.45
C SER A 212 -6.00 -11.70 -5.19
N THR A 213 -4.71 -11.79 -4.91
CA THR A 213 -4.19 -12.37 -3.67
C THR A 213 -3.10 -11.52 -3.06
N GLY A 214 -2.98 -11.56 -1.72
CA GLY A 214 -1.97 -10.81 -0.99
C GLY A 214 -0.59 -11.45 -1.11
N VAL A 215 0.43 -10.61 -1.36
CA VAL A 215 1.84 -11.02 -1.39
C VAL A 215 2.68 -10.14 -0.48
N SER A 216 3.66 -10.74 0.20
CA SER A 216 4.56 -10.06 1.12
C SER A 216 6.00 -9.94 0.59
N SER A 217 6.26 -10.48 -0.60
CA SER A 217 7.57 -10.39 -1.24
C SER A 217 7.49 -10.47 -2.76
N PRO A 218 8.53 -10.01 -3.47
CA PRO A 218 8.64 -10.20 -4.92
C PRO A 218 8.64 -11.67 -5.33
N MET A 219 9.18 -12.56 -4.48
CA MET A 219 9.20 -14.00 -4.72
C MET A 219 7.79 -14.59 -4.68
N GLU A 220 6.98 -14.22 -3.68
CA GLU A 220 5.56 -14.63 -3.63
C GLU A 220 4.79 -14.12 -4.84
N ALA A 221 5.01 -12.87 -5.28
CA ALA A 221 4.40 -12.35 -6.50
C ALA A 221 4.76 -13.22 -7.72
N ALA A 222 6.02 -13.61 -7.87
CA ALA A 222 6.46 -14.48 -8.95
C ALA A 222 5.81 -15.87 -8.87
N GLN A 223 5.68 -16.44 -7.67
CA GLN A 223 5.04 -17.74 -7.45
C GLN A 223 3.55 -17.72 -7.78
N VAL A 224 2.83 -16.69 -7.33
CA VAL A 224 1.40 -16.48 -7.64
C VAL A 224 1.18 -16.39 -9.13
N MET A 225 1.94 -15.54 -9.81
CA MET A 225 1.82 -15.33 -11.26
C MET A 225 2.18 -16.61 -12.05
N ALA A 226 3.28 -17.28 -11.72
CA ALA A 226 3.70 -18.51 -12.39
C ALA A 226 2.71 -19.66 -12.17
N ALA A 227 2.09 -19.75 -11.00
CA ALA A 227 1.07 -20.75 -10.68
C ALA A 227 -0.32 -20.42 -11.24
N GLN A 228 -0.53 -19.21 -11.77
CA GLN A 228 -1.85 -18.68 -12.15
C GLN A 228 -2.86 -18.79 -10.99
N ALA A 229 -2.39 -18.51 -9.77
CA ALA A 229 -3.18 -18.65 -8.55
C ALA A 229 -4.10 -17.44 -8.29
N ALA A 230 -3.87 -16.35 -8.99
CA ALA A 230 -4.75 -15.17 -9.09
C ALA A 230 -4.38 -14.39 -10.36
N ASP A 231 -5.27 -13.51 -10.81
CA ASP A 231 -5.05 -12.64 -11.98
C ASP A 231 -4.21 -11.42 -11.60
N HIS A 232 -4.26 -11.00 -10.36
CA HIS A 232 -3.59 -9.81 -9.82
C HIS A 232 -2.92 -10.11 -8.48
N VAL A 233 -1.98 -9.26 -8.09
CA VAL A 233 -1.39 -9.28 -6.74
C VAL A 233 -1.81 -8.06 -5.94
N ARG A 234 -1.77 -8.19 -4.62
CA ARG A 234 -2.03 -7.11 -3.68
C ARG A 234 -0.93 -7.04 -2.63
N THR A 235 -0.43 -5.85 -2.36
CA THR A 235 0.62 -5.64 -1.36
C THR A 235 0.57 -4.22 -0.78
N SER A 236 1.42 -3.95 0.21
CA SER A 236 1.64 -2.62 0.77
C SER A 236 3.11 -2.45 1.18
N VAL A 237 3.55 -1.21 1.39
CA VAL A 237 4.90 -0.94 1.88
C VAL A 237 5.19 -1.64 3.22
N THR A 238 4.19 -1.72 4.11
CA THR A 238 4.33 -2.40 5.41
C THR A 238 4.39 -3.91 5.23
N ARG A 239 3.50 -4.47 4.39
CA ARG A 239 3.41 -5.92 4.15
C ARG A 239 4.65 -6.46 3.43
N ALA A 240 5.17 -5.74 2.44
CA ALA A 240 6.29 -6.17 1.62
C ALA A 240 7.66 -5.90 2.27
N GLY A 241 7.72 -5.01 3.26
CA GLY A 241 8.99 -4.60 3.88
C GLY A 241 9.62 -3.36 3.26
N GLY A 242 8.85 -2.58 2.48
CA GLY A 242 9.26 -1.28 1.94
C GLY A 242 8.82 -1.02 0.51
N MET A 243 9.15 0.16 0.01
CA MET A 243 8.89 0.56 -1.38
C MET A 243 9.68 -0.27 -2.39
N THR A 244 10.91 -0.67 -2.05
CA THR A 244 11.78 -1.48 -2.91
C THR A 244 11.14 -2.81 -3.24
N ASP A 245 10.58 -3.50 -2.24
CA ASP A 245 9.89 -4.78 -2.44
C ASP A 245 8.59 -4.63 -3.22
N VAL A 246 7.80 -3.59 -2.93
CA VAL A 246 6.58 -3.28 -3.69
C VAL A 246 6.90 -3.02 -5.16
N LEU A 247 7.95 -2.25 -5.47
CA LEU A 247 8.38 -1.99 -6.84
C LEU A 247 8.77 -3.28 -7.57
N LYS A 248 9.53 -4.17 -6.92
CA LYS A 248 9.93 -5.46 -7.49
C LYS A 248 8.72 -6.38 -7.71
N ALA A 249 7.79 -6.47 -6.75
CA ALA A 249 6.56 -7.24 -6.88
C ALA A 249 5.65 -6.71 -8.00
N ALA A 250 5.50 -5.38 -8.09
CA ALA A 250 4.70 -4.73 -9.13
C ALA A 250 5.29 -4.96 -10.53
N ARG A 251 6.62 -4.86 -10.69
CA ARG A 251 7.30 -5.15 -11.97
C ARG A 251 7.19 -6.62 -12.37
N CYS A 252 7.25 -7.52 -11.38
CA CYS A 252 6.99 -8.94 -11.61
C CYS A 252 5.57 -9.16 -12.15
N ALA A 253 4.55 -8.64 -11.47
CA ALA A 253 3.15 -8.73 -11.91
C ALA A 253 2.94 -8.09 -13.29
N GLU A 254 3.54 -6.93 -13.55
CA GLU A 254 3.47 -6.23 -14.84
C GLU A 254 3.97 -7.10 -16.01
N ALA A 255 5.01 -7.91 -15.79
CA ALA A 255 5.54 -8.81 -16.81
C ALA A 255 4.53 -9.91 -17.23
N PHE A 256 3.57 -10.22 -16.37
CA PHE A 256 2.44 -11.14 -16.66
C PHE A 256 1.17 -10.39 -17.12
N GLY A 257 1.21 -9.08 -17.27
CA GLY A 257 0.03 -8.27 -17.62
C GLY A 257 -0.93 -8.01 -16.44
N ALA A 258 -0.52 -8.35 -15.21
CA ALA A 258 -1.32 -8.27 -14.01
C ALA A 258 -1.23 -6.90 -13.32
N TYR A 259 -2.29 -6.51 -12.61
CA TYR A 259 -2.25 -5.38 -11.70
C TYR A 259 -1.55 -5.72 -10.38
N CYS A 260 -1.01 -4.67 -9.75
CA CYS A 260 -0.53 -4.69 -8.38
C CYS A 260 -1.35 -3.68 -7.57
N HIS A 261 -2.30 -4.18 -6.79
CA HIS A 261 -3.14 -3.35 -5.94
C HIS A 261 -2.34 -2.91 -4.71
N LEU A 262 -2.39 -1.62 -4.39
CA LEU A 262 -1.77 -1.07 -3.18
C LEU A 262 -2.78 -1.05 -2.04
N ASP A 263 -2.47 -1.75 -0.94
CA ASP A 263 -3.38 -1.97 0.18
C ASP A 263 -3.43 -0.75 1.12
N GLY A 264 -4.48 0.04 1.01
CA GLY A 264 -4.70 1.23 1.83
C GLY A 264 -3.66 2.33 1.61
N LEU A 265 -3.55 3.25 2.56
CA LEU A 265 -2.60 4.36 2.46
C LEU A 265 -1.16 3.96 2.79
N GLY A 266 -0.97 2.98 3.70
CA GLY A 266 0.37 2.55 4.13
C GLY A 266 1.10 3.60 4.97
N LEU A 267 2.43 3.59 4.90
CA LEU A 267 3.29 4.50 5.66
C LEU A 267 3.24 5.94 5.11
N CYS A 268 3.64 6.89 5.95
CA CYS A 268 3.68 8.31 5.63
C CYS A 268 2.30 8.85 5.20
N ASP A 269 1.22 8.41 5.86
CA ASP A 269 -0.17 8.81 5.59
C ASP A 269 -0.53 8.75 4.09
N GLY A 270 -0.02 7.75 3.40
CA GLY A 270 -0.30 7.51 1.99
C GLY A 270 0.73 8.08 1.02
N PHE A 271 1.65 8.95 1.42
CA PHE A 271 2.65 9.52 0.50
C PHE A 271 3.51 8.44 -0.17
N ALA A 272 3.92 7.40 0.58
CA ALA A 272 4.70 6.30 0.02
C ALA A 272 3.93 5.56 -1.09
N HIS A 273 2.67 5.18 -0.83
CA HIS A 273 1.81 4.51 -1.83
C HIS A 273 1.43 5.43 -2.99
N LEU A 274 1.22 6.72 -2.73
CA LEU A 274 0.94 7.71 -3.76
C LEU A 274 2.10 7.81 -4.77
N HIS A 275 3.34 7.88 -4.28
CA HIS A 275 4.52 7.87 -5.15
C HIS A 275 4.71 6.54 -5.88
N LEU A 276 4.43 5.41 -5.24
CA LEU A 276 4.41 4.10 -5.90
C LEU A 276 3.38 4.06 -7.03
N ALA A 277 2.13 4.46 -6.77
CA ALA A 277 1.08 4.53 -7.77
C ALA A 277 1.40 5.52 -8.91
N GLY A 278 2.21 6.56 -8.62
CA GLY A 278 2.76 7.46 -9.61
C GLY A 278 3.89 6.86 -10.45
N ALA A 279 4.63 5.90 -9.89
CA ALA A 279 5.80 5.29 -10.53
C ALA A 279 5.46 4.03 -11.35
N ILE A 280 4.44 3.25 -10.96
CA ILE A 280 4.10 1.98 -11.59
C ILE A 280 2.82 2.10 -12.41
N ARG A 281 2.85 1.53 -13.62
CA ARG A 281 1.73 1.58 -14.57
C ARG A 281 0.56 0.71 -14.13
N ASN A 282 0.86 -0.40 -13.52
CA ASN A 282 -0.10 -1.45 -13.17
C ASN A 282 -0.70 -1.33 -11.75
N ALA A 283 -0.63 -0.15 -11.09
CA ALA A 283 -1.45 0.16 -9.93
C ALA A 283 -2.72 0.89 -10.40
N PRO A 284 -3.91 0.27 -10.37
CA PRO A 284 -5.11 0.89 -10.94
C PRO A 284 -5.59 2.09 -10.14
N PHE A 285 -5.54 2.00 -8.80
CA PHE A 285 -6.07 2.99 -7.86
C PHE A 285 -5.15 3.14 -6.66
N LEU A 286 -5.32 4.26 -5.93
CA LEU A 286 -5.00 4.36 -4.52
C LEU A 286 -6.28 4.13 -3.71
N GLU A 287 -6.28 3.15 -2.81
CA GLU A 287 -7.42 2.87 -1.95
C GLU A 287 -7.40 3.79 -0.72
N VAL A 288 -8.54 4.45 -0.44
CA VAL A 288 -8.68 5.34 0.72
C VAL A 288 -9.99 5.04 1.45
N VAL A 289 -9.97 5.16 2.77
CA VAL A 289 -11.17 5.22 3.59
C VAL A 289 -11.71 6.66 3.66
N ALA A 290 -12.97 6.86 4.02
CA ALA A 290 -13.61 8.18 3.98
C ALA A 290 -12.95 9.20 4.92
N ASP A 291 -12.58 8.77 6.12
CA ASP A 291 -11.89 9.58 7.12
C ASP A 291 -10.39 9.24 7.11
N THR A 292 -9.69 9.79 6.12
CA THR A 292 -8.23 9.84 6.18
C THR A 292 -7.83 10.92 7.19
N SER A 293 -7.95 10.63 8.48
CA SER A 293 -7.29 11.46 9.47
C SER A 293 -5.79 11.31 9.27
N SER A 294 -5.19 12.29 8.64
CA SER A 294 -3.73 12.38 8.57
C SER A 294 -3.16 12.51 9.99
N SER A 295 -1.95 12.04 10.16
CA SER A 295 -1.18 12.31 11.38
C SER A 295 -1.24 13.81 11.71
N PRO A 296 -1.51 14.21 12.97
CA PRO A 296 -1.55 15.61 13.36
C PRO A 296 -0.20 16.34 13.17
N PHE A 297 0.85 15.60 12.83
CA PHE A 297 2.20 16.10 12.58
C PHE A 297 2.47 16.39 11.10
N ILE A 298 1.51 16.13 10.19
CA ILE A 298 1.65 16.42 8.76
C ILE A 298 0.87 17.70 8.42
N GLU A 299 1.60 18.73 7.97
CA GLU A 299 1.03 20.05 7.65
C GLU A 299 0.31 20.07 6.30
N ASN A 300 0.68 19.18 5.38
CA ASN A 300 0.14 19.12 4.01
C ASN A 300 -0.52 17.76 3.70
N PRO A 301 -1.61 17.38 4.40
CA PRO A 301 -2.27 16.08 4.18
C PRO A 301 -2.73 15.94 2.73
N LEU A 302 -2.77 14.68 2.23
CA LEU A 302 -3.22 14.37 0.89
C LEU A 302 -4.68 14.82 0.68
N GLN A 303 -4.95 15.47 -0.45
CA GLN A 303 -6.28 15.99 -0.78
C GLN A 303 -6.86 15.24 -1.99
N ILE A 304 -8.10 14.79 -1.85
CA ILE A 304 -8.85 14.16 -2.95
C ILE A 304 -9.61 15.25 -3.69
N CYS A 305 -9.34 15.40 -4.98
CA CYS A 305 -10.03 16.35 -5.86
C CYS A 305 -10.59 15.60 -7.08
N ASP A 306 -11.90 15.63 -7.28
CA ASP A 306 -12.59 14.96 -8.39
C ASP A 306 -12.22 13.49 -8.56
N GLY A 307 -12.06 12.75 -7.46
CA GLY A 307 -11.70 11.34 -7.45
C GLY A 307 -10.24 11.03 -7.79
N TYR A 308 -9.36 12.01 -7.62
CA TYR A 308 -7.92 11.87 -7.81
C TYR A 308 -7.14 12.52 -6.68
N ILE A 309 -5.88 12.05 -6.50
CA ILE A 309 -4.86 12.72 -5.69
C ILE A 309 -3.69 13.05 -6.61
N GLU A 310 -3.15 14.27 -6.48
CA GLU A 310 -1.94 14.66 -7.20
C GLU A 310 -0.69 14.25 -6.40
N VAL A 311 0.28 13.69 -7.09
CA VAL A 311 1.57 13.35 -6.50
C VAL A 311 2.39 14.62 -6.33
N PRO A 312 2.93 14.93 -5.12
CA PRO A 312 3.75 16.11 -4.91
C PRO A 312 4.93 16.19 -5.88
N ASP A 313 5.14 17.38 -6.46
CA ASP A 313 6.22 17.65 -7.44
C ASP A 313 7.40 18.40 -6.79
N VAL A 314 7.79 17.97 -5.59
CA VAL A 314 8.93 18.48 -4.83
C VAL A 314 9.88 17.34 -4.47
N PRO A 315 11.16 17.60 -4.20
CA PRO A 315 12.14 16.55 -3.87
C PRO A 315 11.73 15.70 -2.67
N GLY A 316 11.91 14.39 -2.77
CA GLY A 316 11.51 13.42 -1.76
C GLY A 316 10.07 12.98 -1.89
N LEU A 317 9.44 12.63 -0.76
CA LEU A 317 8.00 12.29 -0.67
C LEU A 317 7.11 13.55 -0.69
N GLY A 318 7.66 14.74 -0.50
CA GLY A 318 6.87 15.98 -0.42
C GLY A 318 6.03 16.11 0.85
N MET A 319 6.28 15.28 1.84
CA MET A 319 5.63 15.33 3.15
C MET A 319 6.25 16.45 3.99
N GLU A 320 5.43 17.38 4.47
CA GLU A 320 5.82 18.47 5.37
C GLU A 320 5.45 18.11 6.81
N ILE A 321 6.43 18.15 7.72
CA ILE A 321 6.27 17.69 9.11
C ILE A 321 6.47 18.89 10.05
N ASP A 322 5.49 19.11 10.91
CA ASP A 322 5.59 20.04 12.04
C ASP A 322 6.54 19.48 13.11
N MET A 323 7.82 19.80 13.00
CA MET A 323 8.83 19.39 13.97
C MET A 323 8.64 20.02 15.36
N GLY A 324 7.91 21.15 15.47
CA GLY A 324 7.53 21.72 16.76
C GLY A 324 6.58 20.78 17.51
N ALA A 325 5.48 20.39 16.85
CA ALA A 325 4.51 19.44 17.40
C ALA A 325 5.16 18.07 17.64
N VAL A 326 6.00 17.58 16.75
CA VAL A 326 6.76 16.31 16.96
C VAL A 326 7.56 16.37 18.25
N ASN A 327 8.36 17.42 18.46
CA ASN A 327 9.20 17.55 19.64
C ASN A 327 8.40 17.67 20.94
N GLU A 328 7.25 18.38 20.91
CA GLU A 328 6.36 18.49 22.08
C GLU A 328 5.74 17.15 22.48
N HIS A 329 5.46 16.27 21.52
CA HIS A 329 4.83 14.96 21.75
C HIS A 329 5.83 13.81 21.87
N THR A 330 7.11 14.06 21.61
CA THR A 330 8.18 13.05 21.79
C THR A 330 8.48 12.87 23.26
N THR A 331 8.27 11.66 23.77
CA THR A 331 8.61 11.28 25.14
C THR A 331 9.93 10.53 25.21
N GLU A 332 10.35 9.90 24.11
CA GLU A 332 11.59 9.16 23.98
C GLU A 332 12.18 9.40 22.57
N LEU A 333 13.46 9.72 22.52
CA LEU A 333 14.25 9.78 21.29
C LEU A 333 15.21 8.60 21.28
N ILE A 334 14.96 7.63 20.41
CA ILE A 334 15.84 6.47 20.21
C ILE A 334 16.78 6.81 19.05
N GLU A 335 18.08 6.82 19.30
CA GLU A 335 19.07 7.18 18.26
C GLU A 335 20.33 6.32 18.33
N SER A 336 21.01 6.22 17.19
CA SER A 336 22.28 5.53 17.04
C SER A 336 23.13 6.19 15.93
#